data_6aa15b56143f8f399ec9ad3d1c81001e
#
_entry.id   6aa15b56143f8f399ec9ad3d1c81001e
#
_cell.length_a   1.000
_cell.length_b   1.000
_cell.length_c   1.000
_cell.angle_alpha   90.00
_cell.angle_beta   90.00
_cell.angle_gamma   90.00
#
_symmetry.space_group_name_H-M   'P 1'
#
loop_
_entity.id
_entity.type
_entity.pdbx_description
1 polymer ?
#
loop_
_entity_poly.entity_id
_entity_poly.type
_entity_poly.pdbx_seq_one_letter_code
_entity_poly.pdbx_strand_id
1 'polypeptide(L)'
;MNKKLVTTFALAATLLVGSVASAANWNGLANYPEVPNSANGTETYYFDKASQFDLIDDSRNYVFGINVVNMHNNQYGEATLFKYIVHPSLHTVYRFAPDGQLYQINPGTNEFNMFKAAWKEVYGTDFAFPDVNAVPATVNVHA
;
A
#
# COMPACT_ATOMS: atom_id res chain seq x y z
N MET A 1 15.16 -15.49 5.66
CA MET A 1 14.08 -14.82 5.76
C MET A 1 14.16 -13.53 6.50
N ASN A 2 13.32 -12.78 6.23
CA ASN A 2 13.50 -11.43 6.49
C ASN A 2 12.64 -10.99 7.64
N LYS A 3 13.25 -10.72 8.77
CA LYS A 3 12.54 -10.28 9.95
C LYS A 3 11.81 -8.96 9.72
N LYS A 4 12.38 -8.12 8.87
CA LYS A 4 11.78 -6.83 8.60
C LYS A 4 10.48 -6.95 7.86
N LEU A 5 10.37 -7.95 7.00
CA LEU A 5 9.12 -8.23 6.33
C LEU A 5 8.05 -8.64 7.34
N VAL A 6 8.43 -9.47 8.32
CA VAL A 6 7.50 -9.85 9.38
C VAL A 6 7.07 -8.62 10.18
N THR A 7 8.00 -7.74 10.48
CA THR A 7 7.67 -6.51 11.18
C THR A 7 6.67 -5.67 10.39
N THR A 8 6.82 -5.62 9.07
CA THR A 8 5.90 -4.88 8.23
C THR A 8 4.50 -5.46 8.29
N PHE A 9 4.38 -6.79 8.32
CA PHE A 9 3.07 -7.42 8.47
C PHE A 9 2.45 -7.11 9.83
N ALA A 10 3.25 -7.16 10.88
CA ALA A 10 2.76 -6.83 12.20
C ALA A 10 2.25 -5.39 12.26
N LEU A 11 2.92 -4.51 11.56
CA LEU A 11 2.47 -3.14 11.47
C LEU A 11 1.11 -3.04 10.82
N ALA A 12 0.89 -3.77 9.74
CA ALA A 12 -0.37 -3.71 9.03
C ALA A 12 -1.56 -4.03 9.93
N ALA A 13 -1.34 -4.79 10.99
CA ALA A 13 -2.39 -5.12 11.93
C ALA A 13 -2.96 -3.89 12.64
N THR A 14 -2.16 -2.88 12.81
CA THR A 14 -2.61 -1.67 13.52
C THR A 14 -3.59 -0.84 12.72
N LEU A 15 -3.65 -1.07 11.41
CA LEU A 15 -4.55 -0.32 10.54
C LEU A 15 -6.02 -0.65 10.73
N LEU A 16 -6.30 -1.70 11.50
CA LEU A 16 -7.69 -2.05 11.81
C LEU A 16 -8.36 -1.07 12.75
N VAL A 17 -7.58 -0.36 13.48
CA VAL A 17 -8.11 0.46 14.55
C VAL A 17 -8.71 1.72 13.98
N GLY A 18 -9.98 1.75 13.94
CA GLY A 18 -10.83 2.90 13.83
C GLY A 18 -10.43 3.99 12.87
N SER A 19 -10.91 5.14 13.19
CA SER A 19 -10.72 6.29 12.35
C SER A 19 -9.27 6.74 12.34
N VAL A 20 -8.88 7.21 11.22
CA VAL A 20 -7.56 7.73 11.03
C VAL A 20 -7.55 9.21 11.37
N ALA A 21 -6.73 9.57 12.32
CA ALA A 21 -6.39 10.97 12.47
C ALA A 21 -5.60 11.40 11.23
N SER A 22 -5.56 12.68 10.97
CA SER A 22 -4.76 13.19 9.87
C SER A 22 -3.32 12.75 10.08
N ALA A 23 -2.78 12.06 9.09
CA ALA A 23 -1.41 11.59 9.16
C ALA A 23 -0.45 12.74 8.93
N ALA A 24 0.59 12.81 9.73
CA ALA A 24 1.65 13.79 9.54
C ALA A 24 2.64 13.28 8.51
N ASN A 25 3.23 14.21 7.77
CA ASN A 25 4.34 13.85 6.90
C ASN A 25 5.61 13.75 7.72
N TRP A 26 6.51 12.85 7.32
CA TRP A 26 7.79 12.73 7.99
C TRP A 26 8.57 14.03 7.84
N ASN A 27 8.90 14.64 8.97
CA ASN A 27 9.62 15.93 9.02
C ASN A 27 9.01 16.99 8.12
N GLY A 28 7.69 16.95 7.93
CA GLY A 28 6.98 17.91 7.08
C GLY A 28 7.19 17.70 5.59
N LEU A 29 7.81 16.61 5.17
CA LEU A 29 8.11 16.34 3.76
C LEU A 29 6.90 15.70 3.08
N ALA A 30 6.36 16.36 2.07
CA ALA A 30 5.16 15.89 1.37
C ALA A 30 5.35 14.52 0.72
N ASN A 31 6.58 14.15 0.40
CA ASN A 31 6.86 12.84 -0.21
C ASN A 31 6.62 11.68 0.75
N TYR A 32 6.59 11.92 2.05
CA TYR A 32 6.55 10.86 3.05
C TYR A 32 5.34 11.01 3.98
N PRO A 33 4.12 10.79 3.47
CA PRO A 33 2.95 10.78 4.35
C PRO A 33 2.95 9.52 5.20
N GLU A 34 2.52 9.67 6.45
CA GLU A 34 2.47 8.56 7.38
C GLU A 34 1.48 7.52 6.93
N VAL A 35 1.86 6.24 7.05
CA VAL A 35 0.91 5.14 6.91
C VAL A 35 -0.05 5.24 8.11
N PRO A 36 -1.37 5.27 7.87
CA PRO A 36 -2.34 5.53 8.93
C PRO A 36 -2.17 4.56 10.11
N ASN A 37 -2.19 5.12 11.32
CA ASN A 37 -2.13 4.37 12.58
C ASN A 37 -0.90 3.47 12.70
N SER A 38 0.20 3.84 12.07
CA SER A 38 1.38 2.99 12.06
C SER A 38 2.39 3.30 13.15
N ALA A 39 2.22 4.40 13.88
CA ALA A 39 3.16 4.76 14.93
C ALA A 39 3.13 3.72 16.07
N ASN A 40 4.28 3.24 16.45
CA ASN A 40 4.40 2.24 17.50
C ASN A 40 5.74 2.41 18.22
N GLY A 41 5.72 3.07 19.37
CA GLY A 41 6.94 3.36 20.11
C GLY A 41 7.88 4.25 19.28
N THR A 42 9.06 3.73 18.99
CA THR A 42 10.06 4.45 18.20
C THR A 42 9.95 4.20 16.70
N GLU A 43 9.00 3.35 16.31
CA GLU A 43 8.81 2.98 14.92
C GLU A 43 7.63 3.73 14.33
N THR A 44 7.80 4.29 13.16
CA THR A 44 6.70 4.86 12.39
C THR A 44 6.96 4.55 10.92
N TYR A 45 5.89 4.34 10.18
CA TYR A 45 6.01 3.95 8.78
C TYR A 45 5.38 5.02 7.90
N TYR A 46 6.03 5.29 6.79
CA TYR A 46 5.62 6.32 5.86
C TYR A 46 5.61 5.75 4.46
N PHE A 47 4.69 6.23 3.63
CA PHE A 47 4.75 5.95 2.21
C PHE A 47 5.84 6.80 1.58
N ASP A 48 6.49 6.27 0.55
CA ASP A 48 7.40 7.04 -0.29
C ASP A 48 6.67 7.32 -1.60
N LYS A 49 6.12 8.51 -1.74
CA LYS A 49 5.30 8.84 -2.90
C LYS A 49 6.07 8.80 -4.20
N ALA A 50 7.34 9.14 -4.17
CA ALA A 50 8.16 9.12 -5.38
C ALA A 50 8.34 7.70 -5.94
N SER A 51 8.12 6.68 -5.12
CA SER A 51 8.25 5.29 -5.55
C SER A 51 6.97 4.72 -6.18
N GLN A 52 5.86 5.45 -6.09
CA GLN A 52 4.58 4.90 -6.50
C GLN A 52 4.50 4.69 -8.00
N PHE A 53 3.79 3.65 -8.39
CA PHE A 53 3.48 3.40 -9.80
C PHE A 53 2.10 2.77 -9.89
N ASP A 54 1.47 2.94 -11.05
CA ASP A 54 0.24 2.25 -11.38
C ASP A 54 0.16 2.02 -12.87
N LEU A 55 -0.44 0.91 -13.25
CA LEU A 55 -0.63 0.57 -14.65
C LEU A 55 -1.86 -0.34 -14.77
N ILE A 56 -2.36 -0.45 -16.00
CA ILE A 56 -3.40 -1.41 -16.35
C ILE A 56 -2.72 -2.47 -17.21
N ASP A 57 -2.82 -3.73 -16.82
CA ASP A 57 -2.20 -4.80 -17.59
C ASP A 57 -3.07 -5.22 -18.79
N ASP A 58 -2.56 -6.15 -19.60
CA ASP A 58 -3.25 -6.57 -20.82
C ASP A 58 -4.60 -7.23 -20.52
N SER A 59 -4.78 -7.77 -19.34
CA SER A 59 -6.03 -8.38 -18.91
C SER A 59 -6.96 -7.38 -18.18
N ARG A 60 -6.61 -6.11 -18.25
CA ARG A 60 -7.38 -5.00 -17.67
C ARG A 60 -7.46 -5.07 -16.16
N ASN A 61 -6.42 -5.56 -15.54
CA ASN A 61 -6.26 -5.51 -14.08
C ASN A 61 -5.47 -4.28 -13.68
N TYR A 62 -5.81 -3.73 -12.53
CA TYR A 62 -5.02 -2.64 -11.96
C TYR A 62 -3.81 -3.22 -11.24
N VAL A 63 -2.63 -2.75 -11.60
CA VAL A 63 -1.39 -3.13 -10.93
C VAL A 63 -0.77 -1.85 -10.38
N PHE A 64 -0.51 -1.82 -9.08
CA PHE A 64 0.08 -0.64 -8.49
C PHE A 64 0.99 -1.02 -7.32
N GLY A 65 1.84 -0.11 -6.95
CA GLY A 65 2.71 -0.31 -5.81
C GLY A 65 3.27 0.98 -5.27
N ILE A 66 3.77 0.90 -4.06
CA ILE A 66 4.40 2.01 -3.37
C ILE A 66 5.31 1.44 -2.29
N ASN A 67 6.46 2.06 -2.09
CA ASN A 67 7.34 1.70 -0.99
C ASN A 67 6.79 2.23 0.32
N VAL A 68 6.94 1.41 1.35
CA VAL A 68 6.72 1.80 2.74
C VAL A 68 8.06 1.83 3.44
N VAL A 69 8.37 2.94 4.06
CA VAL A 69 9.65 3.17 4.71
C VAL A 69 9.46 3.11 6.22
N ASN A 70 10.31 2.36 6.88
CA ASN A 70 10.38 2.32 8.33
C ASN A 70 11.28 3.46 8.80
N MET A 71 10.74 4.31 9.68
CA MET A 71 11.53 5.33 10.35
C MET A 71 11.70 4.91 11.80
N HIS A 72 12.92 4.59 12.18
CA HIS A 72 13.25 4.22 13.55
C HIS A 72 13.93 5.39 14.25
N ASN A 73 13.38 5.82 15.37
CA ASN A 73 13.88 7.01 16.07
C ASN A 73 14.04 8.20 15.12
N ASN A 74 13.04 8.39 14.28
CA ASN A 74 13.01 9.45 13.27
C ASN A 74 14.14 9.38 12.24
N GLN A 75 14.75 8.22 12.07
CA GLN A 75 15.80 8.01 11.07
C GLN A 75 15.31 7.07 9.99
N TYR A 76 15.65 7.39 8.74
CA TYR A 76 15.29 6.57 7.60
C TYR A 76 15.88 5.16 7.78
N GLY A 77 15.03 4.19 7.74
CA GLY A 77 15.43 2.79 7.85
C GLY A 77 15.31 2.09 6.52
N GLU A 78 14.48 1.07 6.48
CA GLU A 78 14.35 0.20 5.33
C GLU A 78 13.07 0.49 4.56
N ALA A 79 13.16 0.38 3.24
CA ALA A 79 11.99 0.51 2.38
C ALA A 79 11.55 -0.87 1.89
N THR A 80 10.24 -1.12 1.90
CA THR A 80 9.65 -2.36 1.41
C THR A 80 8.58 -2.02 0.40
N LEU A 81 8.65 -2.64 -0.78
CA LEU A 81 7.65 -2.44 -1.81
C LEU A 81 6.39 -3.24 -1.48
N PHE A 82 5.26 -2.55 -1.47
CA PHE A 82 3.94 -3.19 -1.44
C PHE A 82 3.35 -3.08 -2.83
N LYS A 83 3.17 -4.22 -3.48
CA LYS A 83 2.68 -4.28 -4.85
C LYS A 83 1.44 -5.15 -4.91
N TYR A 84 0.42 -4.67 -5.61
CA TYR A 84 -0.89 -5.29 -5.63
C TYR A 84 -1.43 -5.42 -7.04
N ILE A 85 -2.29 -6.43 -7.25
CA ILE A 85 -3.11 -6.56 -8.44
C ILE A 85 -4.56 -6.58 -8.03
N VAL A 86 -5.37 -5.76 -8.67
CA VAL A 86 -6.82 -5.76 -8.50
C VAL A 86 -7.46 -6.30 -9.78
N HIS A 87 -8.25 -7.35 -9.64
CA HIS A 87 -9.01 -7.95 -10.74
C HIS A 87 -10.45 -7.46 -10.68
N PRO A 88 -10.84 -6.46 -11.45
CA PRO A 88 -12.21 -5.94 -11.36
C PRO A 88 -13.27 -6.97 -11.73
N SER A 89 -13.01 -7.78 -12.74
CA SER A 89 -14.00 -8.77 -13.20
C SER A 89 -14.26 -9.87 -12.18
N LEU A 90 -13.26 -10.21 -11.38
CA LEU A 90 -13.36 -11.27 -10.38
C LEU A 90 -13.61 -10.74 -8.98
N HIS A 91 -13.55 -9.43 -8.80
CA HIS A 91 -13.63 -8.79 -7.48
C HIS A 91 -12.63 -9.40 -6.49
N THR A 92 -11.38 -9.57 -6.96
CA THR A 92 -10.31 -10.12 -6.12
C THR A 92 -9.12 -9.19 -6.11
N VAL A 93 -8.37 -9.25 -5.02
CA VAL A 93 -7.15 -8.48 -4.82
C VAL A 93 -6.04 -9.44 -4.43
N TYR A 94 -4.88 -9.25 -5.04
CA TYR A 94 -3.70 -10.05 -4.76
C TYR A 94 -2.54 -9.13 -4.39
N ARG A 95 -1.65 -9.66 -3.57
CA ARG A 95 -0.39 -9.01 -3.25
C ARG A 95 0.76 -9.82 -3.82
N PHE A 96 1.73 -9.13 -4.41
CA PHE A 96 3.02 -9.74 -4.73
C PHE A 96 3.86 -9.74 -3.46
N ALA A 97 4.27 -10.93 -3.04
CA ALA A 97 5.19 -11.04 -1.92
C ALA A 97 6.63 -10.95 -2.40
N PRO A 98 7.58 -10.69 -1.49
CA PRO A 98 8.99 -10.63 -1.85
C PRO A 98 9.53 -11.91 -2.45
N ASP A 99 8.88 -13.04 -2.20
CA ASP A 99 9.27 -14.33 -2.80
C ASP A 99 8.80 -14.47 -4.25
N GLY A 100 8.15 -13.44 -4.79
CA GLY A 100 7.62 -13.46 -6.16
C GLY A 100 6.27 -14.13 -6.30
N GLN A 101 5.69 -14.61 -5.22
CA GLN A 101 4.39 -15.29 -5.25
C GLN A 101 3.25 -14.29 -5.12
N LEU A 102 2.11 -14.68 -5.67
CA LEU A 102 0.86 -13.94 -5.53
C LEU A 102 0.04 -14.55 -4.41
N TYR A 103 -0.44 -13.71 -3.52
CA TYR A 103 -1.31 -14.13 -2.44
C TYR A 103 -2.60 -13.33 -2.50
N GLN A 104 -3.73 -14.02 -2.54
CA GLN A 104 -5.01 -13.34 -2.47
C GLN A 104 -5.19 -12.75 -1.09
N ILE A 105 -5.64 -11.51 -1.03
CA ILE A 105 -5.95 -10.86 0.23
C ILE A 105 -7.45 -10.60 0.31
N ASN A 106 -8.03 -10.83 1.47
CA ASN A 106 -9.47 -10.83 1.64
C ASN A 106 -9.94 -9.66 2.47
N PRO A 107 -11.13 -9.11 2.16
CA PRO A 107 -11.72 -8.06 2.99
C PRO A 107 -11.81 -8.48 4.45
N GLY A 108 -11.67 -7.51 5.34
CA GLY A 108 -11.74 -7.75 6.78
C GLY A 108 -10.43 -8.20 7.40
N THR A 109 -9.37 -8.28 6.64
CA THR A 109 -8.05 -8.63 7.16
C THR A 109 -7.16 -7.40 7.29
N ASN A 110 -6.10 -7.54 8.09
CA ASN A 110 -5.11 -6.49 8.24
C ASN A 110 -4.40 -6.18 6.93
N GLU A 111 -4.11 -7.20 6.14
CA GLU A 111 -3.48 -7.01 4.85
C GLU A 111 -4.38 -6.24 3.90
N PHE A 112 -5.68 -6.47 3.96
CA PHE A 112 -6.61 -5.73 3.12
C PHE A 112 -6.69 -4.26 3.54
N ASN A 113 -6.57 -3.97 4.82
CA ASN A 113 -6.54 -2.60 5.30
C ASN A 113 -5.28 -1.88 4.82
N MET A 114 -4.16 -2.56 4.80
CA MET A 114 -2.93 -2.00 4.24
C MET A 114 -3.08 -1.74 2.74
N PHE A 115 -3.70 -2.66 2.03
CA PHE A 115 -4.02 -2.48 0.62
C PHE A 115 -4.88 -1.22 0.40
N LYS A 116 -5.92 -1.04 1.20
CA LYS A 116 -6.79 0.12 1.05
C LYS A 116 -6.04 1.43 1.31
N ALA A 117 -5.15 1.42 2.29
CA ALA A 117 -4.33 2.60 2.57
C ALA A 117 -3.41 2.93 1.40
N ALA A 118 -2.78 1.92 0.82
CA ALA A 118 -1.92 2.10 -0.34
C ALA A 118 -2.72 2.56 -1.57
N TRP A 119 -3.90 1.98 -1.78
CA TRP A 119 -4.77 2.41 -2.86
C TRP A 119 -5.11 3.89 -2.75
N LYS A 120 -5.52 4.31 -1.55
CA LYS A 120 -5.88 5.70 -1.34
C LYS A 120 -4.71 6.63 -1.58
N GLU A 121 -3.52 6.22 -1.18
CA GLU A 121 -2.32 7.03 -1.40
C GLU A 121 -2.02 7.17 -2.89
N VAL A 122 -2.11 6.10 -3.66
CA VAL A 122 -1.77 6.10 -5.08
C VAL A 122 -2.87 6.74 -5.93
N TYR A 123 -4.12 6.42 -5.65
CA TYR A 123 -5.24 6.86 -6.50
C TYR A 123 -6.01 8.05 -5.94
N GLY A 124 -5.82 8.39 -4.68
CA GLY A 124 -6.45 9.57 -4.07
C GLY A 124 -7.88 9.37 -3.62
N THR A 125 -8.44 8.18 -3.74
CA THR A 125 -9.81 7.86 -3.36
C THR A 125 -9.87 6.61 -2.53
N ASP A 126 -10.94 6.44 -1.77
CA ASP A 126 -11.17 5.20 -1.05
C ASP A 126 -11.35 4.05 -2.04
N PHE A 127 -10.87 2.87 -1.64
CA PHE A 127 -10.97 1.72 -2.53
C PHE A 127 -12.42 1.26 -2.70
N ALA A 128 -12.78 1.04 -3.97
CA ALA A 128 -13.94 0.27 -4.36
C ALA A 128 -13.54 -0.46 -5.65
N PHE A 129 -14.10 -1.66 -5.87
CA PHE A 129 -13.77 -2.36 -7.11
C PHE A 129 -14.21 -1.53 -8.30
N PRO A 130 -13.29 -1.24 -9.24
CA PRO A 130 -13.64 -0.51 -10.44
C PRO A 130 -14.64 -1.28 -11.29
N ASP A 131 -15.46 -0.55 -12.05
CA ASP A 131 -16.30 -1.17 -13.05
C ASP A 131 -15.41 -1.72 -14.15
N VAL A 132 -15.62 -2.98 -14.52
CA VAL A 132 -14.86 -3.65 -15.57
C VAL A 132 -14.90 -2.83 -16.86
N ASN A 133 -16.04 -2.27 -17.18
CA ASN A 133 -16.23 -1.50 -18.42
C ASN A 133 -15.57 -0.14 -18.38
N ALA A 134 -15.22 0.33 -17.21
CA ALA A 134 -14.58 1.63 -17.03
C ALA A 134 -13.05 1.54 -16.96
N VAL A 135 -12.47 0.33 -16.99
CA VAL A 135 -11.03 0.16 -16.93
C VAL A 135 -10.40 0.77 -18.18
N PRO A 136 -9.50 1.73 -18.03
CA PRO A 136 -8.84 2.34 -19.19
C PRO A 136 -8.03 1.35 -19.99
N ALA A 137 -7.94 1.58 -21.27
CA ALA A 137 -7.08 0.74 -22.12
C ALA A 137 -5.61 1.18 -22.07
N THR A 138 -5.35 2.37 -21.57
CA THR A 138 -4.02 2.94 -21.56
C THR A 138 -3.33 2.70 -20.22
N VAL A 139 -2.02 2.55 -20.27
CA VAL A 139 -1.20 2.40 -19.07
C VAL A 139 -0.92 3.76 -18.48
N ASN A 140 -1.10 3.87 -17.16
CA ASN A 140 -0.69 5.04 -16.40
C ASN A 140 0.49 4.64 -15.52
N VAL A 141 1.55 5.39 -15.64
CA VAL A 141 2.73 5.15 -14.81
C VAL A 141 3.08 6.44 -14.09
N HIS A 142 3.08 6.37 -12.78
CA HIS A 142 3.52 7.48 -11.93
C HIS A 142 4.92 7.18 -11.43
N ALA A 143 5.83 8.02 -11.74
CA ALA A 143 7.21 7.82 -11.35
C ALA A 143 7.56 8.63 -10.12
#